data_233837f33cc3d0eefe307e6725bfe5d0
#
_entry.id   233837f33cc3d0eefe307e6725bfe5d0
#
_cell.length_a   1.000
_cell.length_b   1.000
_cell.length_c   1.000
_cell.angle_alpha   90.00
_cell.angle_beta   90.00
_cell.angle_gamma   90.00
#
_symmetry.space_group_name_H-M   'P 1'
#
loop_
_entity.id
_entity.type
_entity.pdbx_description
1 polymer ?
#
loop_
_entity_poly.entity_id
_entity_poly.type
_entity_poly.pdbx_seq_one_letter_code
_entity_poly.pdbx_strand_id
1 'polypeptide(L)'
;MRIKVAKTAGFCMGVRRAMDILLDAANEKNYGKVYTDGPLIHNPQVLEYLEKRDIHVVNGQTDLSKSTVVIRAHGITPARQKEIEGMGAKVCDATCPHVMRVQSIIKKYAAQGYSTVIVGDKGHAEVIGLLGYTEGKGHVVQELDEIEHLPPMDKVCVVAQTTQDSRIFKEAIDRLKKRYSSCESFETICSSTYKRQDEVISLSKSVDAMVVVGGRGSANTTRLVKICESQGTPTFHVETDTELDLDKFKDFDTIGVTAGASTPNWMIKRVVEKIRSYKVNRYEKFLFGLKSIASFLIGSCTYVGLGAASLCYASTVLLGIQPRLSFCLIAALFIFSMQVLNHFANKEAVVLNEPARAKFYERKQHLFVGLGAVGAVASFVLGFALSKSIFFCIFLAS
;
A
#
# COMPACT_ATOMS: atom_id res chain seq x y z
N MET A 1 -4.51 -26.86 -5.53
CA MET A 1 -3.58 -25.74 -5.79
C MET A 1 -3.38 -24.96 -4.52
N ARG A 2 -2.16 -24.82 -4.03
CA ARG A 2 -1.79 -24.05 -2.85
C ARG A 2 -1.30 -22.66 -3.28
N ILE A 3 -1.61 -21.63 -2.51
CA ILE A 3 -1.14 -20.26 -2.79
C ILE A 3 -0.30 -19.80 -1.62
N LYS A 4 0.94 -19.38 -1.90
CA LYS A 4 1.83 -18.74 -0.94
C LYS A 4 1.96 -17.27 -1.29
N VAL A 5 1.52 -16.38 -0.40
CA VAL A 5 1.64 -14.93 -0.60
C VAL A 5 2.86 -14.42 0.15
N ALA A 6 3.70 -13.66 -0.54
CA ALA A 6 4.86 -13.02 0.08
C ALA A 6 4.41 -12.05 1.19
N LYS A 7 5.10 -12.10 2.34
CA LYS A 7 4.79 -11.25 3.50
C LYS A 7 5.08 -9.76 3.21
N THR A 8 6.06 -9.51 2.36
CA THR A 8 6.45 -8.15 1.96
C THR A 8 5.58 -7.59 0.82
N ALA A 9 4.65 -8.37 0.24
CA ALA A 9 3.79 -7.91 -0.85
C ALA A 9 2.93 -6.70 -0.44
N GLY A 10 2.88 -5.68 -1.29
CA GLY A 10 2.05 -4.49 -1.06
C GLY A 10 2.82 -3.21 -0.70
N PHE A 11 2.12 -2.15 -0.33
CA PHE A 11 2.71 -0.84 -0.06
C PHE A 11 3.88 -0.89 0.92
N CYS A 12 5.02 -0.31 0.52
CA CYS A 12 6.11 -0.03 1.45
C CYS A 12 5.77 1.18 2.35
N MET A 13 6.58 1.39 3.38
CA MET A 13 6.42 2.52 4.30
C MET A 13 6.47 3.88 3.57
N GLY A 14 7.39 4.06 2.61
CA GLY A 14 7.51 5.30 1.85
C GLY A 14 6.28 5.61 1.00
N VAL A 15 5.73 4.61 0.32
CA VAL A 15 4.50 4.76 -0.48
C VAL A 15 3.30 5.04 0.42
N ARG A 16 3.18 4.33 1.55
CA ARG A 16 2.08 4.57 2.51
C ARG A 16 2.13 6.01 3.02
N ARG A 17 3.30 6.45 3.50
CA ARG A 17 3.50 7.83 3.95
C ARG A 17 3.12 8.87 2.88
N ALA A 18 3.51 8.64 1.62
CA ALA A 18 3.18 9.58 0.54
C ALA A 18 1.66 9.63 0.27
N MET A 19 0.98 8.49 0.33
CA MET A 19 -0.48 8.43 0.22
C MET A 19 -1.17 9.14 1.39
N ASP A 20 -0.70 8.92 2.63
CA ASP A 20 -1.27 9.56 3.82
C ASP A 20 -1.13 11.09 3.71
N ILE A 21 0.07 11.60 3.40
CA ILE A 21 0.31 13.04 3.21
C ILE A 21 -0.60 13.64 2.13
N LEU A 22 -0.75 12.94 1.00
CA LEU A 22 -1.60 13.42 -0.10
C LEU A 22 -3.08 13.48 0.32
N LEU A 23 -3.56 12.44 0.98
CA LEU A 23 -4.96 12.36 1.41
C LEU A 23 -5.25 13.36 2.54
N ASP A 24 -4.32 13.57 3.47
CA ASP A 24 -4.43 14.60 4.51
C ASP A 24 -4.50 15.99 3.87
N ALA A 25 -3.61 16.28 2.91
CA ALA A 25 -3.65 17.54 2.17
C ALA A 25 -4.97 17.75 1.42
N ALA A 26 -5.55 16.69 0.86
CA ALA A 26 -6.83 16.77 0.14
C ALA A 26 -8.05 16.94 1.06
N ASN A 27 -7.96 16.47 2.32
CA ASN A 27 -9.05 16.57 3.30
C ASN A 27 -9.06 17.93 4.03
N GLU A 28 -7.94 18.66 4.08
CA GLU A 28 -7.86 19.94 4.76
C GLU A 28 -8.44 21.07 3.88
N LYS A 29 -9.51 21.73 4.34
CA LYS A 29 -10.22 22.81 3.62
C LYS A 29 -9.34 24.01 3.23
N ASN A 30 -8.18 24.20 3.86
CA ASN A 30 -7.29 25.34 3.65
C ASN A 30 -6.24 25.14 2.55
N TYR A 31 -6.20 23.97 1.89
CA TYR A 31 -5.17 23.64 0.91
C TYR A 31 -5.55 23.99 -0.55
N GLY A 32 -6.76 24.47 -0.81
CA GLY A 32 -7.24 24.74 -2.17
C GLY A 32 -7.33 23.42 -2.99
N LYS A 33 -7.11 23.54 -4.32
CA LYS A 33 -7.00 22.34 -5.17
C LYS A 33 -5.67 21.63 -4.91
N VAL A 34 -5.71 20.29 -4.84
CA VAL A 34 -4.52 19.47 -4.58
C VAL A 34 -4.07 18.76 -5.86
N TYR A 35 -2.81 18.92 -6.17
CA TYR A 35 -2.16 18.28 -7.31
C TYR A 35 -0.94 17.47 -6.88
N THR A 36 -0.46 16.58 -7.74
CA THR A 36 0.83 15.89 -7.58
C THR A 36 1.79 16.28 -8.69
N ASP A 37 3.07 16.50 -8.38
CA ASP A 37 4.09 16.72 -9.40
C ASP A 37 4.54 15.37 -9.99
N GLY A 38 3.88 14.99 -11.08
CA GLY A 38 3.94 13.67 -11.68
C GLY A 38 3.13 12.61 -10.90
N PRO A 39 3.05 11.38 -11.40
CA PRO A 39 2.35 10.29 -10.74
C PRO A 39 2.89 10.07 -9.32
N LEU A 40 2.02 10.10 -8.29
CA LEU A 40 2.44 9.90 -6.90
C LEU A 40 3.23 8.59 -6.74
N ILE A 41 2.74 7.56 -7.39
CA ILE A 41 3.33 6.21 -7.48
C ILE A 41 3.04 5.61 -8.87
N HIS A 42 3.86 4.66 -9.29
CA HIS A 42 3.66 3.97 -10.58
C HIS A 42 2.64 2.83 -10.47
N ASN A 43 1.35 3.21 -10.31
CA ASN A 43 0.23 2.27 -10.30
C ASN A 43 -1.02 2.94 -10.90
N PRO A 44 -1.45 2.57 -12.13
CA PRO A 44 -2.56 3.22 -12.82
C PRO A 44 -3.89 3.19 -12.03
N GLN A 45 -4.18 2.07 -11.36
CA GLN A 45 -5.41 1.90 -10.61
C GLN A 45 -5.48 2.81 -9.37
N VAL A 46 -4.31 3.13 -8.79
CA VAL A 46 -4.24 4.12 -7.70
C VAL A 46 -4.40 5.54 -8.23
N LEU A 47 -3.82 5.84 -9.39
CA LEU A 47 -4.00 7.16 -10.03
C LEU A 47 -5.47 7.40 -10.38
N GLU A 48 -6.16 6.43 -10.97
CA GLU A 48 -7.60 6.50 -11.23
C GLU A 48 -8.43 6.74 -9.95
N TYR A 49 -8.04 6.09 -8.85
CA TYR A 49 -8.66 6.31 -7.55
C TYR A 49 -8.47 7.75 -7.03
N LEU A 50 -7.29 8.34 -7.25
CA LEU A 50 -6.99 9.72 -6.87
C LEU A 50 -7.74 10.73 -7.76
N GLU A 51 -7.81 10.50 -9.06
CA GLU A 51 -8.58 11.33 -10.01
C GLU A 51 -10.07 11.39 -9.63
N LYS A 52 -10.66 10.28 -9.19
CA LYS A 52 -12.05 10.25 -8.68
C LYS A 52 -12.26 11.07 -7.41
N ARG A 53 -11.18 11.52 -6.76
CA ARG A 53 -11.18 12.40 -5.59
C ARG A 53 -10.75 13.82 -5.91
N ASP A 54 -10.76 14.19 -7.20
CA ASP A 54 -10.33 15.51 -7.70
C ASP A 54 -8.85 15.83 -7.42
N ILE A 55 -8.02 14.78 -7.32
CA ILE A 55 -6.56 14.91 -7.17
C ILE A 55 -5.92 14.57 -8.51
N HIS A 56 -5.32 15.54 -9.16
CA HIS A 56 -4.78 15.41 -10.51
C HIS A 56 -3.27 15.60 -10.54
N VAL A 57 -2.65 15.09 -11.60
CA VAL A 57 -1.24 15.35 -11.88
C VAL A 57 -1.10 16.74 -12.53
N VAL A 58 -0.12 17.52 -12.08
CA VAL A 58 0.23 18.81 -12.71
C VAL A 58 0.56 18.59 -14.18
N ASN A 59 -0.05 19.40 -15.04
CA ASN A 59 0.26 19.49 -16.46
C ASN A 59 0.68 20.94 -16.81
N GLY A 60 1.21 21.14 -18.00
CA GLY A 60 1.73 22.45 -18.43
C GLY A 60 0.70 23.59 -18.51
N GLN A 61 -0.60 23.29 -18.38
CA GLN A 61 -1.70 24.26 -18.41
C GLN A 61 -2.34 24.48 -17.03
N THR A 62 -1.84 23.78 -15.99
CA THR A 62 -2.43 23.85 -14.65
C THR A 62 -2.10 25.19 -13.99
N ASP A 63 -3.12 25.97 -13.64
CA ASP A 63 -2.94 27.11 -12.75
C ASP A 63 -2.70 26.63 -11.32
N LEU A 64 -1.49 26.86 -10.84
CA LEU A 64 -1.05 26.45 -9.51
C LEU A 64 -1.23 27.53 -8.44
N SER A 65 -1.70 28.74 -8.81
CA SER A 65 -1.96 29.79 -7.86
C SER A 65 -2.99 29.35 -6.81
N LYS A 66 -2.67 29.55 -5.53
CA LYS A 66 -3.53 29.10 -4.39
C LYS A 66 -3.85 27.61 -4.35
N SER A 67 -3.02 26.77 -4.98
CA SER A 67 -3.13 25.32 -4.93
C SER A 67 -2.07 24.70 -4.03
N THR A 68 -2.22 23.43 -3.72
CA THR A 68 -1.19 22.62 -3.05
C THR A 68 -0.65 21.58 -4.01
N VAL A 69 0.66 21.56 -4.16
CA VAL A 69 1.35 20.53 -4.96
C VAL A 69 2.09 19.58 -4.04
N VAL A 70 1.70 18.32 -4.07
CA VAL A 70 2.37 17.25 -3.30
C VAL A 70 3.49 16.65 -4.15
N ILE A 71 4.72 16.76 -3.66
CA ILE A 71 5.88 16.11 -4.28
C ILE A 71 5.74 14.59 -4.11
N ARG A 72 5.86 13.85 -5.21
CA ARG A 72 5.77 12.38 -5.23
C ARG A 72 6.84 11.71 -4.37
N ALA A 73 6.62 10.42 -4.01
CA ALA A 73 7.54 9.63 -3.20
C ALA A 73 8.98 9.52 -3.76
N HIS A 74 9.16 9.70 -5.06
CA HIS A 74 10.43 9.65 -5.78
C HIS A 74 11.27 10.93 -5.62
N GLY A 75 10.69 12.00 -5.07
CA GLY A 75 11.29 13.33 -5.04
C GLY A 75 11.33 14.01 -6.42
N ILE A 76 11.80 15.25 -6.42
CA ILE A 76 12.00 16.10 -7.60
C ILE A 76 13.35 16.81 -7.52
N THR A 77 13.75 17.47 -8.59
CA THR A 77 14.96 18.31 -8.59
C THR A 77 14.74 19.60 -7.79
N PRO A 78 15.78 20.20 -7.19
CA PRO A 78 15.67 21.50 -6.52
C PRO A 78 15.17 22.62 -7.43
N ALA A 79 15.51 22.56 -8.72
CA ALA A 79 15.04 23.52 -9.72
C ALA A 79 13.53 23.42 -9.93
N ARG A 80 12.99 22.19 -10.05
CA ARG A 80 11.55 21.96 -10.22
C ARG A 80 10.76 22.40 -8.97
N GLN A 81 11.29 22.18 -7.78
CA GLN A 81 10.65 22.64 -6.56
C GLN A 81 10.52 24.18 -6.54
N LYS A 82 11.60 24.89 -6.85
CA LYS A 82 11.59 26.36 -6.94
C LYS A 82 10.63 26.89 -8.01
N GLU A 83 10.53 26.18 -9.14
CA GLU A 83 9.58 26.52 -10.21
C GLU A 83 8.13 26.43 -9.70
N ILE A 84 7.76 25.35 -9.02
CA ILE A 84 6.42 25.14 -8.45
C ILE A 84 6.10 26.21 -7.40
N GLU A 85 7.06 26.50 -6.51
CA GLU A 85 6.92 27.57 -5.50
C GLU A 85 6.75 28.95 -6.16
N GLY A 86 7.52 29.22 -7.24
CA GLY A 86 7.42 30.45 -8.02
C GLY A 86 6.09 30.64 -8.75
N MET A 87 5.35 29.57 -9.02
CA MET A 87 3.99 29.60 -9.57
C MET A 87 2.92 29.90 -8.50
N GLY A 88 3.31 30.12 -7.24
CA GLY A 88 2.39 30.47 -6.14
C GLY A 88 1.72 29.26 -5.47
N ALA A 89 2.19 28.04 -5.74
CA ALA A 89 1.71 26.84 -5.08
C ALA A 89 2.30 26.66 -3.69
N LYS A 90 1.52 26.12 -2.77
CA LYS A 90 2.03 25.56 -1.52
C LYS A 90 2.62 24.19 -1.81
N VAL A 91 3.90 23.99 -1.52
CA VAL A 91 4.57 22.69 -1.70
C VAL A 91 4.43 21.84 -0.45
N CYS A 92 4.00 20.59 -0.63
CA CYS A 92 3.94 19.57 0.41
C CYS A 92 4.87 18.40 0.00
N ASP A 93 5.95 18.19 0.76
CA ASP A 93 6.97 17.20 0.38
C ASP A 93 6.65 15.80 0.91
N ALA A 94 6.22 14.91 0.01
CA ALA A 94 6.00 13.50 0.30
C ALA A 94 7.17 12.60 -0.15
N THR A 95 8.33 13.16 -0.46
CA THR A 95 9.55 12.41 -0.80
C THR A 95 9.85 11.36 0.26
N CYS A 96 10.13 10.13 -0.17
CA CYS A 96 10.47 9.05 0.74
C CYS A 96 11.76 9.38 1.52
N PRO A 97 11.82 9.16 2.85
CA PRO A 97 13.03 9.42 3.64
C PRO A 97 14.27 8.70 3.13
N HIS A 98 14.13 7.51 2.53
CA HIS A 98 15.27 6.83 1.90
C HIS A 98 15.78 7.59 0.68
N VAL A 99 14.92 8.16 -0.15
CA VAL A 99 15.30 9.01 -1.29
C VAL A 99 15.96 10.30 -0.80
N MET A 100 15.36 10.96 0.22
CA MET A 100 15.96 12.16 0.83
C MET A 100 17.38 11.92 1.36
N ARG A 101 17.64 10.73 1.93
CA ARG A 101 18.99 10.33 2.36
C ARG A 101 19.94 10.27 1.17
N VAL A 102 19.54 9.71 0.02
CA VAL A 102 20.38 9.65 -1.19
C VAL A 102 20.66 11.06 -1.70
N GLN A 103 19.65 11.92 -1.78
CA GLN A 103 19.79 13.33 -2.16
C GLN A 103 20.80 14.05 -1.27
N SER A 104 20.74 13.82 0.05
CA SER A 104 21.66 14.42 1.02
C SER A 104 23.10 13.95 0.83
N ILE A 105 23.33 12.66 0.53
CA ILE A 105 24.64 12.10 0.21
C ILE A 105 25.19 12.77 -1.05
N ILE A 106 24.42 12.79 -2.14
CA ILE A 106 24.83 13.39 -3.42
C ILE A 106 25.20 14.85 -3.21
N LYS A 107 24.33 15.65 -2.58
CA LYS A 107 24.56 17.07 -2.31
C LYS A 107 25.85 17.29 -1.50
N LYS A 108 26.09 16.49 -0.46
CA LYS A 108 27.29 16.59 0.38
C LYS A 108 28.56 16.34 -0.43
N TYR A 109 28.59 15.31 -1.28
CA TYR A 109 29.76 14.92 -2.05
C TYR A 109 29.96 15.81 -3.28
N ALA A 110 28.90 16.27 -3.93
CA ALA A 110 28.99 17.28 -4.99
C ALA A 110 29.67 18.56 -4.49
N ALA A 111 29.30 19.08 -3.32
CA ALA A 111 29.93 20.24 -2.69
C ALA A 111 31.42 20.02 -2.36
N GLN A 112 31.88 18.77 -2.29
CA GLN A 112 33.29 18.41 -2.11
C GLN A 112 34.04 18.14 -3.44
N GLY A 113 33.38 18.42 -4.57
CA GLY A 113 33.94 18.28 -5.91
C GLY A 113 33.88 16.88 -6.51
N TYR A 114 33.16 15.93 -5.87
CA TYR A 114 32.97 14.59 -6.43
C TYR A 114 32.01 14.60 -7.63
N SER A 115 32.32 13.80 -8.65
CA SER A 115 31.36 13.38 -9.65
C SER A 115 30.50 12.25 -9.10
N THR A 116 29.20 12.27 -9.41
CA THR A 116 28.27 11.24 -8.88
C THR A 116 27.94 10.22 -9.96
N VAL A 117 28.10 8.93 -9.66
CA VAL A 117 27.61 7.83 -10.46
C VAL A 117 26.38 7.23 -9.79
N ILE A 118 25.23 7.31 -10.48
CA ILE A 118 23.96 6.77 -10.03
C ILE A 118 23.68 5.47 -10.77
N VAL A 119 23.70 4.34 -10.07
CA VAL A 119 23.32 3.05 -10.66
C VAL A 119 21.81 2.91 -10.60
N GLY A 120 21.13 3.02 -11.77
CA GLY A 120 19.68 3.06 -11.81
C GLY A 120 19.13 3.19 -13.24
N ASP A 121 17.81 3.23 -13.36
CA ASP A 121 17.12 3.28 -14.65
C ASP A 121 17.18 4.72 -15.21
N LYS A 122 17.75 4.90 -16.40
CA LYS A 122 17.70 6.17 -17.14
C LYS A 122 16.24 6.57 -17.38
N GLY A 123 15.90 7.82 -17.09
CA GLY A 123 14.53 8.31 -17.25
C GLY A 123 13.57 8.00 -16.10
N HIS A 124 13.96 7.19 -15.12
CA HIS A 124 13.14 6.99 -13.93
C HIS A 124 13.08 8.26 -13.07
N ALA A 125 11.88 8.56 -12.55
CA ALA A 125 11.61 9.78 -11.80
C ALA A 125 12.55 10.04 -10.62
N GLU A 126 12.91 8.98 -9.87
CA GLU A 126 13.87 9.07 -8.76
C GLU A 126 15.26 9.45 -9.26
N VAL A 127 15.74 8.80 -10.33
CA VAL A 127 17.07 9.06 -10.89
C VAL A 127 17.18 10.48 -11.44
N ILE A 128 16.13 10.97 -12.13
CA ILE A 128 16.05 12.36 -12.59
C ILE A 128 16.11 13.31 -11.41
N GLY A 129 15.36 13.03 -10.34
CA GLY A 129 15.39 13.81 -9.10
C GLY A 129 16.78 13.86 -8.47
N LEU A 130 17.46 12.70 -8.38
CA LEU A 130 18.82 12.60 -7.83
C LEU A 130 19.87 13.37 -8.66
N LEU A 131 19.78 13.33 -9.99
CA LEU A 131 20.65 14.08 -10.88
C LEU A 131 20.62 15.59 -10.60
N GLY A 132 19.47 16.15 -10.18
CA GLY A 132 19.35 17.54 -9.81
C GLY A 132 20.22 18.01 -8.65
N TYR A 133 20.77 17.08 -7.87
CA TYR A 133 21.65 17.38 -6.71
C TYR A 133 23.15 17.23 -7.03
N THR A 134 23.52 16.84 -8.26
CA THR A 134 24.91 16.53 -8.66
C THR A 134 25.72 17.73 -9.13
N GLU A 135 25.13 18.93 -9.14
CA GLU A 135 25.75 20.16 -9.65
C GLU A 135 26.31 20.01 -11.09
N GLY A 136 25.59 19.23 -11.93
CA GLY A 136 25.97 18.97 -13.31
C GLY A 136 27.04 17.90 -13.52
N LYS A 137 27.57 17.29 -12.46
CA LYS A 137 28.60 16.23 -12.50
C LYS A 137 28.01 14.84 -12.23
N GLY A 138 26.79 14.59 -12.72
CA GLY A 138 26.06 13.32 -12.53
C GLY A 138 26.11 12.43 -13.75
N HIS A 139 26.36 11.14 -13.54
CA HIS A 139 26.33 10.09 -14.57
C HIS A 139 25.40 8.98 -14.13
N VAL A 140 24.59 8.46 -15.06
CA VAL A 140 23.69 7.32 -14.79
C VAL A 140 24.22 6.08 -15.47
N VAL A 141 24.33 5.00 -14.72
CA VAL A 141 24.68 3.67 -15.19
C VAL A 141 23.44 2.78 -15.04
N GLN A 142 22.84 2.39 -16.15
CA GLN A 142 21.72 1.47 -16.20
C GLN A 142 22.19 0.03 -16.42
N GLU A 143 23.11 -0.15 -17.35
CA GLU A 143 23.72 -1.43 -17.65
C GLU A 143 25.21 -1.41 -17.26
N LEU A 144 25.72 -2.53 -16.76
CA LEU A 144 27.09 -2.59 -16.20
C LEU A 144 28.18 -2.25 -17.23
N ASP A 145 27.94 -2.53 -18.51
CA ASP A 145 28.89 -2.26 -19.58
C ASP A 145 29.06 -0.75 -19.87
N GLU A 146 28.08 0.06 -19.44
CA GLU A 146 28.18 1.53 -19.55
C GLU A 146 29.30 2.12 -18.66
N ILE A 147 29.73 1.37 -17.64
CA ILE A 147 30.84 1.79 -16.76
C ILE A 147 32.12 2.03 -17.55
N GLU A 148 32.35 1.23 -18.60
CA GLU A 148 33.55 1.35 -19.44
C GLU A 148 33.56 2.64 -20.28
N HIS A 149 32.38 3.24 -20.49
CA HIS A 149 32.19 4.45 -21.29
C HIS A 149 32.11 5.73 -20.45
N LEU A 150 32.22 5.62 -19.14
CA LEU A 150 32.25 6.80 -18.25
C LEU A 150 33.51 7.65 -18.48
N PRO A 151 33.41 8.98 -18.40
CA PRO A 151 34.57 9.86 -18.55
C PRO A 151 35.61 9.66 -17.42
N PRO A 152 36.84 10.12 -17.60
CA PRO A 152 37.79 10.23 -16.49
C PRO A 152 37.25 11.15 -15.39
N MET A 153 37.35 10.71 -14.13
CA MET A 153 36.89 11.46 -12.96
C MET A 153 37.88 11.27 -11.83
N ASP A 154 38.29 12.38 -11.15
CA ASP A 154 39.24 12.33 -10.08
C ASP A 154 38.68 11.73 -8.78
N LYS A 155 37.43 12.10 -8.47
CA LYS A 155 36.72 11.66 -7.27
C LYS A 155 35.32 11.24 -7.64
N VAL A 156 34.92 10.03 -7.25
CA VAL A 156 33.63 9.45 -7.59
C VAL A 156 32.82 9.09 -6.34
N CYS A 157 31.59 9.57 -6.28
CA CYS A 157 30.58 9.17 -5.33
C CYS A 157 29.60 8.23 -6.01
N VAL A 158 29.46 7.00 -5.53
CA VAL A 158 28.58 5.97 -6.11
C VAL A 158 27.38 5.75 -5.22
N VAL A 159 26.20 5.90 -5.80
CA VAL A 159 24.90 5.63 -5.18
C VAL A 159 24.03 4.78 -6.11
N ALA A 160 23.03 4.11 -5.56
CA ALA A 160 22.01 3.40 -6.32
C ALA A 160 20.66 4.08 -6.21
N GLN A 161 19.83 3.91 -7.22
CA GLN A 161 18.38 4.05 -7.13
C GLN A 161 17.86 3.14 -6.01
N THR A 162 16.97 3.64 -5.14
CA THR A 162 16.53 2.92 -3.93
C THR A 162 15.88 1.57 -4.19
N THR A 163 15.42 1.35 -5.42
CA THR A 163 14.78 0.09 -5.87
C THR A 163 15.71 -0.79 -6.70
N GLN A 164 17.01 -0.50 -6.80
CA GLN A 164 17.97 -1.25 -7.63
C GLN A 164 18.14 -2.70 -7.15
N ASP A 165 18.58 -3.60 -8.05
CA ASP A 165 19.01 -4.95 -7.69
C ASP A 165 20.34 -4.88 -6.93
N SER A 166 20.36 -5.51 -5.77
CA SER A 166 21.51 -5.48 -4.87
C SER A 166 22.76 -6.15 -5.46
N ARG A 167 22.59 -7.17 -6.30
CA ARG A 167 23.69 -7.89 -6.97
C ARG A 167 24.31 -7.03 -8.05
N ILE A 168 23.47 -6.36 -8.86
CA ILE A 168 23.93 -5.44 -9.91
C ILE A 168 24.68 -4.27 -9.28
N PHE A 169 24.16 -3.71 -8.17
CA PHE A 169 24.81 -2.59 -7.51
C PHE A 169 26.19 -2.97 -6.93
N LYS A 170 26.28 -4.15 -6.31
CA LYS A 170 27.56 -4.66 -5.79
C LYS A 170 28.59 -4.83 -6.91
N GLU A 171 28.20 -5.42 -8.02
CA GLU A 171 29.07 -5.59 -9.18
C GLU A 171 29.50 -4.24 -9.78
N ALA A 172 28.57 -3.28 -9.86
CA ALA A 172 28.89 -1.93 -10.30
C ALA A 172 29.94 -1.26 -9.41
N ILE A 173 29.81 -1.38 -8.09
CA ILE A 173 30.82 -0.86 -7.13
C ILE A 173 32.20 -1.49 -7.38
N ASP A 174 32.25 -2.80 -7.55
CA ASP A 174 33.51 -3.52 -7.77
C ASP A 174 34.20 -3.07 -9.09
N ARG A 175 33.44 -2.88 -10.16
CA ARG A 175 33.94 -2.36 -11.44
C ARG A 175 34.39 -0.89 -11.32
N LEU A 176 33.62 -0.03 -10.67
CA LEU A 176 33.94 1.40 -10.48
C LEU A 176 35.15 1.60 -9.60
N LYS A 177 35.35 0.82 -8.54
CA LYS A 177 36.56 0.86 -7.69
C LYS A 177 37.82 0.42 -8.42
N LYS A 178 37.71 -0.47 -9.40
CA LYS A 178 38.86 -0.83 -10.25
C LYS A 178 39.21 0.27 -11.24
N ARG A 179 38.22 1.05 -11.69
CA ARG A 179 38.41 2.10 -12.69
C ARG A 179 38.87 3.44 -12.09
N TYR A 180 38.40 3.78 -10.89
CA TYR A 180 38.67 5.07 -10.24
C TYR A 180 39.36 4.88 -8.90
N SER A 181 40.53 5.51 -8.74
CA SER A 181 41.34 5.40 -7.50
C SER A 181 40.70 6.04 -6.28
N SER A 182 39.92 7.10 -6.47
CA SER A 182 39.13 7.76 -5.41
C SER A 182 37.64 7.53 -5.62
N CYS A 183 37.12 6.41 -5.11
CA CYS A 183 35.74 5.96 -5.32
C CYS A 183 35.08 5.64 -3.97
N GLU A 184 34.19 6.53 -3.54
CA GLU A 184 33.35 6.35 -2.35
C GLU A 184 31.99 5.78 -2.73
N SER A 185 31.58 4.68 -2.12
CA SER A 185 30.32 4.02 -2.42
C SER A 185 29.39 3.98 -1.20
N PHE A 186 28.10 4.21 -1.42
CA PHE A 186 27.10 4.30 -0.35
C PHE A 186 25.98 3.30 -0.60
N GLU A 187 25.70 2.50 0.43
CA GLU A 187 24.55 1.60 0.41
C GLU A 187 23.25 2.41 0.50
N THR A 188 22.61 2.61 -0.65
CA THR A 188 21.42 3.44 -0.79
C THR A 188 20.18 2.68 -1.21
N ILE A 189 20.29 1.38 -1.51
CA ILE A 189 19.15 0.52 -1.75
C ILE A 189 18.30 0.45 -0.47
N CYS A 190 16.99 0.61 -0.61
CA CYS A 190 16.08 0.59 0.53
C CYS A 190 16.01 -0.80 1.18
N SER A 191 16.03 -0.85 2.52
CA SER A 191 15.87 -2.11 3.27
C SER A 191 14.59 -2.88 2.93
N SER A 192 13.52 -2.16 2.57
CA SER A 192 12.29 -2.75 2.05
C SER A 192 12.49 -3.43 0.70
N THR A 193 13.37 -2.91 -0.16
CA THR A 193 13.73 -3.51 -1.44
C THR A 193 14.53 -4.80 -1.22
N TYR A 194 15.55 -4.78 -0.37
CA TYR A 194 16.29 -5.99 -0.01
C TYR A 194 15.38 -7.12 0.48
N LYS A 195 14.55 -6.82 1.48
CA LYS A 195 13.63 -7.81 2.05
C LYS A 195 12.70 -8.43 1.01
N ARG A 196 12.21 -7.62 0.05
CA ARG A 196 11.36 -8.12 -1.04
C ARG A 196 12.13 -9.01 -2.00
N GLN A 197 13.33 -8.59 -2.41
CA GLN A 197 14.17 -9.35 -3.32
C GLN A 197 14.55 -10.70 -2.71
N ASP A 198 14.99 -10.73 -1.45
CA ASP A 198 15.33 -11.97 -0.73
C ASP A 198 14.13 -12.90 -0.56
N GLU A 199 12.97 -12.33 -0.19
CA GLU A 199 11.76 -13.14 -0.04
C GLU A 199 11.30 -13.72 -1.38
N VAL A 200 11.36 -12.96 -2.46
CA VAL A 200 11.00 -13.41 -3.80
C VAL A 200 11.93 -14.52 -4.29
N ILE A 201 13.24 -14.40 -4.07
CA ILE A 201 14.20 -15.47 -4.40
C ILE A 201 13.85 -16.76 -3.65
N SER A 202 13.58 -16.64 -2.35
CA SER A 202 13.23 -17.81 -1.52
C SER A 202 11.88 -18.41 -1.91
N LEU A 203 10.89 -17.55 -2.20
CA LEU A 203 9.56 -17.98 -2.60
C LEU A 203 9.58 -18.66 -3.96
N SER A 204 10.28 -18.10 -4.96
CA SER A 204 10.40 -18.66 -6.31
C SER A 204 10.92 -20.09 -6.30
N LYS A 205 11.91 -20.38 -5.43
CA LYS A 205 12.47 -21.74 -5.29
C LYS A 205 11.51 -22.75 -4.65
N SER A 206 10.42 -22.30 -4.06
CA SER A 206 9.49 -23.13 -3.26
C SER A 206 8.10 -23.29 -3.87
N VAL A 207 7.92 -22.83 -5.10
CA VAL A 207 6.65 -22.82 -5.84
C VAL A 207 6.85 -23.21 -7.31
N ASP A 208 5.79 -23.66 -7.97
CA ASP A 208 5.84 -24.07 -9.37
C ASP A 208 5.73 -22.88 -10.34
N ALA A 209 5.08 -21.82 -9.90
CA ALA A 209 4.95 -20.58 -10.67
C ALA A 209 4.83 -19.37 -9.75
N MET A 210 5.24 -18.19 -10.25
CA MET A 210 5.14 -16.92 -9.58
C MET A 210 4.16 -15.99 -10.29
N VAL A 211 3.34 -15.28 -9.50
CA VAL A 211 2.52 -14.16 -9.97
C VAL A 211 3.02 -12.89 -9.28
N VAL A 212 3.47 -11.94 -10.09
CA VAL A 212 3.94 -10.63 -9.61
C VAL A 212 2.87 -9.60 -9.93
N VAL A 213 2.30 -8.99 -8.90
CA VAL A 213 1.20 -8.02 -9.04
C VAL A 213 1.73 -6.60 -8.95
N GLY A 214 1.38 -5.74 -9.92
CA GLY A 214 1.69 -4.31 -9.89
C GLY A 214 1.97 -3.71 -11.25
N GLY A 215 2.05 -2.37 -11.29
CA GLY A 215 2.21 -1.61 -12.53
C GLY A 215 3.48 -1.96 -13.30
N ARG A 216 3.36 -2.09 -14.62
CA ARG A 216 4.50 -2.35 -15.54
C ARG A 216 5.51 -1.19 -15.54
N GLY A 217 5.05 0.04 -15.27
CA GLY A 217 5.92 1.21 -15.12
C GLY A 217 6.66 1.30 -13.78
N SER A 218 6.42 0.38 -12.84
CA SER A 218 7.08 0.36 -11.54
C SER A 218 8.41 -0.38 -11.60
N ALA A 219 9.53 0.33 -11.47
CA ALA A 219 10.89 -0.25 -11.46
C ALA A 219 11.03 -1.38 -10.43
N ASN A 220 10.48 -1.20 -9.21
CA ASN A 220 10.51 -2.26 -8.21
C ASN A 220 9.75 -3.52 -8.66
N THR A 221 8.54 -3.36 -9.24
CA THR A 221 7.74 -4.50 -9.72
C THR A 221 8.47 -5.25 -10.84
N THR A 222 8.96 -4.52 -11.83
CA THR A 222 9.69 -5.10 -12.98
C THR A 222 10.95 -5.86 -12.53
N ARG A 223 11.67 -5.34 -11.52
CA ARG A 223 12.82 -6.06 -10.95
C ARG A 223 12.42 -7.36 -10.26
N LEU A 224 11.31 -7.38 -9.52
CA LEU A 224 10.81 -8.62 -8.91
C LEU A 224 10.47 -9.68 -9.97
N VAL A 225 9.91 -9.26 -11.12
CA VAL A 225 9.66 -10.15 -12.26
C VAL A 225 10.97 -10.74 -12.76
N LYS A 226 11.97 -9.88 -13.09
CA LYS A 226 13.29 -10.32 -13.55
C LYS A 226 13.99 -11.27 -12.57
N ILE A 227 13.86 -11.01 -11.28
CA ILE A 227 14.41 -11.88 -10.23
C ILE A 227 13.72 -13.25 -10.27
N CYS A 228 12.40 -13.32 -10.36
CA CYS A 228 11.68 -14.60 -10.46
C CYS A 228 12.12 -15.37 -11.70
N GLU A 229 12.18 -14.72 -12.86
CA GLU A 229 12.62 -15.30 -14.13
C GLU A 229 14.05 -15.82 -14.04
N SER A 230 14.97 -15.07 -13.40
CA SER A 230 16.35 -15.49 -13.20
C SER A 230 16.52 -16.72 -12.32
N GLN A 231 15.50 -17.08 -11.51
CA GLN A 231 15.46 -18.33 -10.75
C GLN A 231 14.94 -19.50 -11.59
N GLY A 232 14.56 -19.29 -12.85
CA GLY A 232 13.96 -20.32 -13.72
C GLY A 232 12.51 -20.65 -13.40
N THR A 233 11.84 -19.86 -12.56
CA THR A 233 10.44 -20.10 -12.17
C THR A 233 9.51 -19.42 -13.18
N PRO A 234 8.51 -20.14 -13.76
CA PRO A 234 7.47 -19.54 -14.59
C PRO A 234 6.84 -18.34 -13.89
N THR A 235 6.90 -17.16 -14.54
CA THR A 235 6.52 -15.89 -13.91
C THR A 235 5.46 -15.17 -14.73
N PHE A 236 4.40 -14.74 -14.05
CA PHE A 236 3.28 -14.01 -14.64
C PHE A 236 3.21 -12.62 -14.01
N HIS A 237 3.46 -11.60 -14.82
CA HIS A 237 3.32 -10.20 -14.40
C HIS A 237 1.92 -9.70 -14.75
N VAL A 238 1.15 -9.27 -13.75
CA VAL A 238 -0.21 -8.75 -13.91
C VAL A 238 -0.39 -7.42 -13.18
N GLU A 239 -1.05 -6.47 -13.82
CA GLU A 239 -1.46 -5.23 -13.16
C GLU A 239 -2.78 -5.42 -12.41
N THR A 240 -3.70 -6.22 -12.98
CA THR A 240 -5.02 -6.49 -12.39
C THR A 240 -5.33 -7.98 -12.45
N ASP A 241 -6.34 -8.39 -11.67
CA ASP A 241 -6.86 -9.75 -11.71
C ASP A 241 -7.48 -10.12 -13.07
N THR A 242 -7.92 -9.14 -13.87
CA THR A 242 -8.49 -9.38 -15.20
C THR A 242 -7.48 -9.93 -16.21
N GLU A 243 -6.20 -9.60 -16.05
CA GLU A 243 -5.11 -10.07 -16.91
C GLU A 243 -4.71 -11.53 -16.65
N LEU A 244 -5.20 -12.13 -15.55
CA LEU A 244 -4.90 -13.54 -15.27
C LEU A 244 -5.64 -14.48 -16.22
N ASP A 245 -4.88 -15.19 -17.02
CA ASP A 245 -5.32 -16.34 -17.78
C ASP A 245 -5.18 -17.59 -16.91
N LEU A 246 -6.28 -18.04 -16.35
CA LEU A 246 -6.28 -19.14 -15.37
C LEU A 246 -5.90 -20.49 -15.98
N ASP A 247 -6.08 -20.69 -17.28
CA ASP A 247 -5.74 -21.94 -17.94
C ASP A 247 -4.23 -22.20 -17.96
N LYS A 248 -3.42 -21.13 -17.88
CA LYS A 248 -1.96 -21.25 -17.73
C LYS A 248 -1.52 -21.82 -16.39
N PHE A 249 -2.42 -21.90 -15.41
CA PHE A 249 -2.12 -22.40 -14.07
C PHE A 249 -2.57 -23.83 -13.82
N LYS A 250 -3.14 -24.51 -14.85
CA LYS A 250 -3.72 -25.86 -14.71
C LYS A 250 -2.74 -26.92 -14.21
N ASP A 251 -1.46 -26.81 -14.58
CA ASP A 251 -0.41 -27.78 -14.33
C ASP A 251 0.43 -27.44 -13.08
N PHE A 252 0.11 -26.34 -12.37
CA PHE A 252 0.81 -25.93 -11.17
C PHE A 252 0.03 -26.32 -9.91
N ASP A 253 0.74 -26.88 -8.93
CA ASP A 253 0.18 -27.27 -7.62
C ASP A 253 0.35 -26.16 -6.59
N THR A 254 1.44 -25.41 -6.69
CA THR A 254 1.76 -24.32 -5.75
C THR A 254 2.13 -23.05 -6.50
N ILE A 255 1.39 -21.96 -6.24
CA ILE A 255 1.62 -20.65 -6.84
C ILE A 255 2.09 -19.67 -5.77
N GLY A 256 3.21 -19.00 -6.05
CA GLY A 256 3.70 -17.86 -5.29
C GLY A 256 3.06 -16.57 -5.78
N VAL A 257 2.62 -15.73 -4.88
CA VAL A 257 2.11 -14.39 -5.22
C VAL A 257 2.94 -13.35 -4.49
N THR A 258 3.52 -12.42 -5.23
CA THR A 258 4.20 -11.25 -4.69
C THR A 258 3.68 -9.98 -5.34
N ALA A 259 4.09 -8.82 -4.84
CA ALA A 259 3.64 -7.55 -5.38
C ALA A 259 4.68 -6.44 -5.21
N GLY A 260 4.65 -5.48 -6.11
CA GLY A 260 5.46 -4.28 -6.04
C GLY A 260 5.15 -3.39 -4.82
N ALA A 261 6.09 -2.52 -4.48
CA ALA A 261 5.98 -1.58 -3.36
C ALA A 261 4.89 -0.50 -3.55
N SER A 262 4.40 -0.33 -4.77
CA SER A 262 3.32 0.58 -5.17
C SER A 262 1.98 -0.13 -5.40
N THR A 263 1.83 -1.40 -4.99
CA THR A 263 0.63 -2.19 -5.22
C THR A 263 -0.22 -2.26 -3.95
N PRO A 264 -1.47 -1.79 -3.95
CA PRO A 264 -2.33 -1.86 -2.78
C PRO A 264 -2.80 -3.29 -2.48
N ASN A 265 -3.03 -3.57 -1.20
CA ASN A 265 -3.43 -4.91 -0.73
C ASN A 265 -4.72 -5.44 -1.36
N TRP A 266 -5.66 -4.55 -1.73
CA TRP A 266 -6.91 -4.98 -2.35
C TRP A 266 -6.70 -5.59 -3.75
N MET A 267 -5.70 -5.12 -4.51
CA MET A 267 -5.33 -5.71 -5.81
C MET A 267 -4.75 -7.11 -5.62
N ILE A 268 -3.85 -7.26 -4.65
CA ILE A 268 -3.25 -8.57 -4.32
C ILE A 268 -4.34 -9.57 -3.91
N LYS A 269 -5.28 -9.14 -3.06
CA LYS A 269 -6.42 -9.98 -2.64
C LYS A 269 -7.27 -10.44 -3.83
N ARG A 270 -7.60 -9.55 -4.78
CA ARG A 270 -8.37 -9.91 -5.98
C ARG A 270 -7.66 -10.97 -6.82
N VAL A 271 -6.35 -10.78 -7.06
CA VAL A 271 -5.53 -11.75 -7.80
C VAL A 271 -5.53 -13.10 -7.09
N VAL A 272 -5.31 -13.13 -5.78
CA VAL A 272 -5.34 -14.37 -4.98
C VAL A 272 -6.70 -15.04 -5.01
N GLU A 273 -7.78 -14.29 -4.90
CA GLU A 273 -9.16 -14.80 -4.96
C GLU A 273 -9.46 -15.40 -6.35
N LYS A 274 -9.04 -14.74 -7.42
CA LYS A 274 -9.21 -15.24 -8.79
C LYS A 274 -8.44 -16.55 -9.00
N ILE A 275 -7.19 -16.66 -8.54
CA ILE A 275 -6.42 -17.91 -8.62
C ILE A 275 -7.09 -19.01 -7.82
N ARG A 276 -7.61 -18.72 -6.62
CA ARG A 276 -8.36 -19.69 -5.79
C ARG A 276 -9.61 -20.23 -6.47
N SER A 277 -10.29 -19.40 -7.22
CA SER A 277 -11.55 -19.80 -7.89
C SER A 277 -11.36 -20.86 -8.96
N TYR A 278 -10.14 -21.04 -9.47
CA TYR A 278 -9.88 -21.93 -10.61
C TYR A 278 -9.94 -23.44 -10.27
N LYS A 279 -9.45 -23.85 -9.08
CA LYS A 279 -9.49 -25.28 -8.65
C LYS A 279 -10.17 -25.39 -7.29
N VAL A 280 -11.48 -25.14 -7.21
CA VAL A 280 -12.21 -25.32 -5.95
C VAL A 280 -12.73 -26.75 -5.85
N ASN A 281 -12.06 -27.60 -5.06
CA ASN A 281 -12.55 -28.92 -4.71
C ASN A 281 -13.77 -28.80 -3.77
N ARG A 282 -14.66 -29.83 -3.72
CA ARG A 282 -15.92 -29.81 -2.93
C ARG A 282 -15.69 -29.48 -1.43
N TYR A 283 -14.58 -29.92 -0.87
CA TYR A 283 -14.18 -29.63 0.50
C TYR A 283 -13.75 -28.14 0.67
N GLU A 284 -13.03 -27.58 -0.30
CA GLU A 284 -12.65 -26.17 -0.31
C GLU A 284 -13.87 -25.25 -0.51
N LYS A 285 -14.89 -25.66 -1.27
CA LYS A 285 -16.17 -24.93 -1.37
C LYS A 285 -16.86 -24.81 -0.02
N PHE A 286 -16.85 -25.89 0.77
CA PHE A 286 -17.39 -25.86 2.13
C PHE A 286 -16.59 -24.92 3.06
N LEU A 287 -15.26 -25.03 3.05
CA LEU A 287 -14.39 -24.12 3.81
C LEU A 287 -14.48 -22.66 3.33
N PHE A 288 -14.66 -22.44 2.03
CA PHE A 288 -14.90 -21.11 1.46
C PHE A 288 -16.23 -20.55 1.92
N GLY A 289 -17.27 -21.38 1.99
CA GLY A 289 -18.57 -21.02 2.56
C GLY A 289 -18.45 -20.59 4.03
N LEU A 290 -17.74 -21.36 4.85
CA LEU A 290 -17.47 -21.02 6.25
C LEU A 290 -16.67 -19.71 6.40
N LYS A 291 -15.63 -19.51 5.57
CA LYS A 291 -14.87 -18.24 5.55
C LYS A 291 -15.71 -17.06 5.09
N SER A 292 -16.62 -17.28 4.15
CA SER A 292 -17.55 -16.23 3.68
C SER A 292 -18.52 -15.82 4.80
N ILE A 293 -19.05 -16.79 5.57
CA ILE A 293 -19.89 -16.54 6.73
C ILE A 293 -19.07 -15.78 7.82
N ALA A 294 -17.87 -16.24 8.14
CA ALA A 294 -17.01 -15.56 9.09
C ALA A 294 -16.68 -14.13 8.65
N SER A 295 -16.33 -13.94 7.38
CA SER A 295 -16.08 -12.60 6.81
C SER A 295 -17.33 -11.71 6.84
N PHE A 296 -18.52 -12.27 6.63
CA PHE A 296 -19.77 -11.54 6.78
C PHE A 296 -20.01 -11.15 8.24
N LEU A 297 -19.86 -12.06 9.19
CA LEU A 297 -20.04 -11.79 10.64
C LEU A 297 -19.07 -10.70 11.12
N ILE A 298 -17.81 -10.78 10.67
CA ILE A 298 -16.78 -9.79 11.01
C ILE A 298 -17.07 -8.45 10.31
N GLY A 299 -17.38 -8.48 9.01
CA GLY A 299 -17.67 -7.29 8.22
C GLY A 299 -18.90 -6.52 8.71
N SER A 300 -19.95 -7.23 9.09
CA SER A 300 -21.20 -6.66 9.59
C SER A 300 -21.21 -6.30 11.07
N CYS A 301 -20.13 -6.50 11.81
CA CYS A 301 -20.05 -6.36 13.28
C CYS A 301 -21.03 -7.27 14.05
N THR A 302 -21.68 -8.23 13.41
CA THR A 302 -22.62 -9.15 14.05
C THR A 302 -21.95 -9.99 15.13
N TYR A 303 -20.67 -10.37 14.95
CA TYR A 303 -19.89 -11.12 15.94
C TYR A 303 -19.74 -10.35 17.28
N VAL A 304 -19.69 -9.01 17.25
CA VAL A 304 -19.58 -8.17 18.47
C VAL A 304 -20.88 -8.25 19.27
N GLY A 305 -22.03 -8.19 18.59
CA GLY A 305 -23.33 -8.39 19.22
C GLY A 305 -23.48 -9.79 19.84
N LEU A 306 -23.04 -10.84 19.12
CA LEU A 306 -23.03 -12.21 19.64
C LEU A 306 -22.08 -12.35 20.85
N GLY A 307 -20.92 -11.69 20.82
CA GLY A 307 -20.00 -11.62 21.96
C GLY A 307 -20.65 -10.99 23.19
N ALA A 308 -21.38 -9.89 23.01
CA ALA A 308 -22.12 -9.23 24.09
C ALA A 308 -23.21 -10.13 24.68
N ALA A 309 -23.96 -10.85 23.84
CA ALA A 309 -24.95 -11.85 24.30
C ALA A 309 -24.29 -12.95 25.13
N SER A 310 -23.18 -13.51 24.64
CA SER A 310 -22.44 -14.57 25.33
C SER A 310 -21.88 -14.11 26.68
N LEU A 311 -21.33 -12.89 26.72
CA LEU A 311 -20.83 -12.29 27.96
C LEU A 311 -21.96 -12.06 28.96
N CYS A 312 -23.11 -11.55 28.51
CA CYS A 312 -24.31 -11.39 29.35
C CYS A 312 -24.76 -12.73 29.92
N TYR A 313 -24.82 -13.77 29.09
CA TYR A 313 -25.18 -15.12 29.53
C TYR A 313 -24.21 -15.66 30.58
N ALA A 314 -22.93 -15.60 30.30
CA ALA A 314 -21.88 -16.09 31.21
C ALA A 314 -21.90 -15.34 32.55
N SER A 315 -22.06 -14.02 32.51
CA SER A 315 -22.13 -13.20 33.72
C SER A 315 -23.33 -13.56 34.62
N THR A 316 -24.49 -13.83 34.01
CA THR A 316 -25.67 -14.24 34.79
C THR A 316 -25.48 -15.63 35.42
N VAL A 317 -24.88 -16.55 34.73
CA VAL A 317 -24.54 -17.90 35.25
C VAL A 317 -23.55 -17.79 36.42
N LEU A 318 -22.49 -16.99 36.27
CA LEU A 318 -21.46 -16.80 37.31
C LEU A 318 -22.03 -16.15 38.59
N LEU A 319 -23.05 -15.31 38.44
CA LEU A 319 -23.73 -14.68 39.58
C LEU A 319 -24.80 -15.57 40.22
N GLY A 320 -24.97 -16.81 39.73
CA GLY A 320 -25.99 -17.74 40.25
C GLY A 320 -27.44 -17.32 39.87
N ILE A 321 -27.60 -16.42 38.91
CA ILE A 321 -28.89 -15.93 38.42
C ILE A 321 -29.32 -16.76 37.24
N GLN A 322 -30.60 -17.14 37.14
CA GLN A 322 -31.09 -17.85 35.95
C GLN A 322 -31.00 -16.96 34.70
N PRO A 323 -30.24 -17.38 33.64
CA PRO A 323 -30.05 -16.57 32.43
C PRO A 323 -31.39 -16.40 31.67
N ARG A 324 -31.75 -15.15 31.42
CA ARG A 324 -32.89 -14.80 30.59
C ARG A 324 -32.42 -14.39 29.20
N LEU A 325 -32.88 -15.10 28.16
CA LEU A 325 -32.54 -14.81 26.78
C LEU A 325 -32.86 -13.37 26.34
N SER A 326 -33.88 -12.75 26.97
CA SER A 326 -34.23 -11.34 26.74
C SER A 326 -33.09 -10.37 27.08
N PHE A 327 -32.33 -10.62 28.14
CA PHE A 327 -31.19 -9.77 28.50
C PHE A 327 -30.01 -9.95 27.52
N CYS A 328 -29.76 -11.19 27.11
CA CYS A 328 -28.75 -11.49 26.11
C CYS A 328 -29.10 -10.82 24.77
N LEU A 329 -30.38 -10.85 24.35
CA LEU A 329 -30.86 -10.21 23.16
C LEU A 329 -30.73 -8.68 23.20
N ILE A 330 -31.07 -8.04 24.33
CA ILE A 330 -30.88 -6.60 24.54
C ILE A 330 -29.40 -6.25 24.38
N ALA A 331 -28.52 -6.97 25.07
CA ALA A 331 -27.08 -6.73 25.00
C ALA A 331 -26.55 -6.88 23.56
N ALA A 332 -27.01 -7.91 22.85
CA ALA A 332 -26.62 -8.12 21.44
C ALA A 332 -27.08 -6.98 20.54
N LEU A 333 -28.36 -6.60 20.62
CA LEU A 333 -28.95 -5.55 19.78
C LEU A 333 -28.30 -4.19 20.07
N PHE A 334 -28.11 -3.84 21.31
CA PHE A 334 -27.50 -2.57 21.72
C PHE A 334 -26.08 -2.45 21.19
N ILE A 335 -25.21 -3.42 21.51
CA ILE A 335 -23.80 -3.38 21.10
C ILE A 335 -23.64 -3.45 19.58
N PHE A 336 -24.43 -4.29 18.90
CA PHE A 336 -24.48 -4.34 17.43
C PHE A 336 -24.82 -2.97 16.85
N SER A 337 -25.88 -2.33 17.37
CA SER A 337 -26.36 -1.03 16.87
C SER A 337 -25.35 0.07 17.07
N MET A 338 -24.74 0.14 18.26
CA MET A 338 -23.70 1.12 18.56
C MET A 338 -22.47 0.96 17.65
N GLN A 339 -22.05 -0.27 17.41
CA GLN A 339 -20.93 -0.56 16.50
C GLN A 339 -21.23 -0.18 15.05
N VAL A 340 -22.42 -0.49 14.56
CA VAL A 340 -22.86 -0.14 13.21
C VAL A 340 -22.96 1.39 13.05
N LEU A 341 -23.61 2.08 13.98
CA LEU A 341 -23.79 3.53 13.92
C LEU A 341 -22.45 4.27 14.04
N ASN A 342 -21.57 3.85 14.95
CA ASN A 342 -20.23 4.41 15.09
C ASN A 342 -19.39 4.23 13.81
N HIS A 343 -19.57 3.11 13.10
CA HIS A 343 -18.91 2.87 11.82
C HIS A 343 -19.29 3.92 10.76
N PHE A 344 -20.55 4.35 10.75
CA PHE A 344 -21.03 5.39 9.82
C PHE A 344 -20.64 6.80 10.25
N ALA A 345 -20.46 7.03 11.55
CA ALA A 345 -19.96 8.32 12.06
C ALA A 345 -18.48 8.57 11.69
N ASN A 346 -17.67 7.52 11.59
CA ASN A 346 -16.23 7.59 11.32
C ASN A 346 -15.84 7.06 9.93
N LYS A 347 -16.64 7.33 8.89
CA LYS A 347 -16.48 6.79 7.53
C LYS A 347 -15.07 6.94 6.95
N GLU A 348 -14.46 8.08 7.13
CA GLU A 348 -13.16 8.41 6.50
C GLU A 348 -12.02 7.53 7.03
N ALA A 349 -11.95 7.33 8.34
CA ALA A 349 -10.97 6.46 8.96
C ALA A 349 -11.11 4.99 8.54
N VAL A 350 -12.35 4.56 8.29
CA VAL A 350 -12.63 3.18 7.89
C VAL A 350 -12.27 2.92 6.43
N VAL A 351 -12.49 3.88 5.54
CA VAL A 351 -12.10 3.78 4.11
C VAL A 351 -10.58 3.59 3.99
N LEU A 352 -9.81 4.28 4.82
CA LEU A 352 -8.34 4.22 4.81
C LEU A 352 -7.79 2.92 5.40
N ASN A 353 -8.32 2.51 6.56
CA ASN A 353 -7.75 1.38 7.30
C ASN A 353 -8.32 0.02 6.87
N GLU A 354 -9.60 -0.01 6.45
CA GLU A 354 -10.31 -1.24 6.11
C GLU A 354 -11.18 -1.10 4.84
N PRO A 355 -10.60 -0.89 3.66
CA PRO A 355 -11.33 -0.60 2.43
C PRO A 355 -12.33 -1.70 2.02
N ALA A 356 -12.10 -2.95 2.40
CA ALA A 356 -13.03 -4.05 2.16
C ALA A 356 -14.31 -3.91 3.00
N ARG A 357 -14.19 -3.44 4.25
CA ARG A 357 -15.31 -3.16 5.15
C ARG A 357 -16.06 -1.92 4.68
N ALA A 358 -15.35 -0.87 4.26
CA ALA A 358 -15.96 0.32 3.67
C ALA A 358 -16.86 -0.02 2.48
N LYS A 359 -16.34 -0.80 1.49
CA LYS A 359 -17.14 -1.27 0.34
C LYS A 359 -18.31 -2.15 0.72
N PHE A 360 -18.18 -2.99 1.75
CA PHE A 360 -19.27 -3.83 2.23
C PHE A 360 -20.42 -2.97 2.75
N TYR A 361 -20.12 -1.92 3.51
CA TYR A 361 -21.13 -1.00 4.03
C TYR A 361 -21.67 -0.03 2.97
N GLU A 362 -20.85 0.48 2.05
CA GLU A 362 -21.32 1.33 0.93
C GLU A 362 -22.40 0.66 0.09
N ARG A 363 -22.20 -0.62 -0.28
CA ARG A 363 -23.19 -1.39 -1.06
C ARG A 363 -24.53 -1.59 -0.37
N LYS A 364 -24.57 -1.55 0.96
CA LYS A 364 -25.72 -1.88 1.79
C LYS A 364 -25.96 -0.83 2.89
N GLN A 365 -25.54 0.41 2.64
CA GLN A 365 -25.57 1.49 3.63
C GLN A 365 -26.97 1.66 4.26
N HIS A 366 -28.00 1.81 3.46
CA HIS A 366 -29.38 2.02 3.94
C HIS A 366 -29.88 0.83 4.78
N LEU A 367 -29.50 -0.40 4.39
CA LEU A 367 -29.88 -1.60 5.14
C LEU A 367 -29.22 -1.61 6.54
N PHE A 368 -27.90 -1.37 6.61
CA PHE A 368 -27.17 -1.44 7.90
C PHE A 368 -27.49 -0.27 8.82
N VAL A 369 -27.65 0.95 8.27
CA VAL A 369 -28.13 2.10 9.07
C VAL A 369 -29.53 1.84 9.61
N GLY A 370 -30.43 1.31 8.76
CA GLY A 370 -31.76 0.91 9.19
C GLY A 370 -31.75 -0.18 10.28
N LEU A 371 -30.94 -1.24 10.10
CA LEU A 371 -30.79 -2.30 11.10
C LEU A 371 -30.19 -1.79 12.40
N GLY A 372 -29.19 -0.90 12.34
CA GLY A 372 -28.61 -0.25 13.51
C GLY A 372 -29.61 0.61 14.25
N ALA A 373 -30.39 1.44 13.54
CA ALA A 373 -31.42 2.28 14.15
C ALA A 373 -32.55 1.44 14.77
N VAL A 374 -33.07 0.44 14.05
CA VAL A 374 -34.11 -0.47 14.56
C VAL A 374 -33.61 -1.26 15.76
N GLY A 375 -32.38 -1.78 15.71
CA GLY A 375 -31.79 -2.50 16.84
C GLY A 375 -31.60 -1.62 18.06
N ALA A 376 -31.19 -0.36 17.88
CA ALA A 376 -31.10 0.61 18.97
C ALA A 376 -32.48 0.85 19.60
N VAL A 377 -33.48 1.20 18.80
CA VAL A 377 -34.86 1.41 19.28
C VAL A 377 -35.39 0.15 19.96
N ALA A 378 -35.20 -1.02 19.39
CA ALA A 378 -35.66 -2.29 19.96
C ALA A 378 -35.00 -2.57 21.32
N SER A 379 -33.69 -2.29 21.46
CA SER A 379 -32.99 -2.47 22.74
C SER A 379 -33.55 -1.55 23.84
N PHE A 380 -33.87 -0.28 23.53
CA PHE A 380 -34.51 0.65 24.45
C PHE A 380 -35.91 0.23 24.82
N VAL A 381 -36.76 -0.16 23.86
CA VAL A 381 -38.13 -0.61 24.08
C VAL A 381 -38.17 -1.87 24.94
N LEU A 382 -37.35 -2.87 24.61
CA LEU A 382 -37.26 -4.10 25.41
C LEU A 382 -36.69 -3.84 26.78
N GLY A 383 -35.68 -2.96 26.91
CA GLY A 383 -35.13 -2.54 28.19
C GLY A 383 -36.19 -1.89 29.10
N PHE A 384 -37.00 -0.98 28.55
CA PHE A 384 -38.08 -0.32 29.29
C PHE A 384 -39.20 -1.31 29.71
N ALA A 385 -39.57 -2.21 28.79
CA ALA A 385 -40.59 -3.22 29.04
C ALA A 385 -40.21 -4.22 30.14
N LEU A 386 -38.90 -4.52 30.29
CA LEU A 386 -38.41 -5.45 31.30
C LEU A 386 -38.11 -4.80 32.66
N SER A 387 -37.53 -3.61 32.68
CA SER A 387 -37.25 -2.85 33.90
C SER A 387 -36.78 -1.42 33.58
N LYS A 388 -37.30 -0.43 34.34
CA LYS A 388 -36.84 0.95 34.24
C LYS A 388 -35.34 1.10 34.56
N SER A 389 -34.78 0.25 35.40
CA SER A 389 -33.34 0.25 35.70
C SER A 389 -32.50 -0.18 34.51
N ILE A 390 -32.96 -1.19 33.74
CA ILE A 390 -32.28 -1.64 32.51
C ILE A 390 -32.31 -0.54 31.46
N PHE A 391 -33.47 0.10 31.27
CA PHE A 391 -33.59 1.25 30.37
C PHE A 391 -32.60 2.36 30.70
N PHE A 392 -32.51 2.71 32.00
CA PHE A 392 -31.59 3.75 32.45
C PHE A 392 -30.11 3.38 32.22
N CYS A 393 -29.73 2.12 32.46
CA CYS A 393 -28.38 1.63 32.17
C CYS A 393 -28.05 1.70 30.66
N ILE A 394 -28.97 1.34 29.77
CA ILE A 394 -28.80 1.44 28.32
C ILE A 394 -28.66 2.91 27.91
N PHE A 395 -29.49 3.79 28.46
CA PHE A 395 -29.46 5.23 28.21
C PHE A 395 -28.12 5.89 28.60
N LEU A 396 -27.55 5.48 29.74
CA LEU A 396 -26.23 6.00 30.18
C LEU A 396 -25.06 5.46 29.37
N ALA A 397 -25.23 4.33 28.67
CA ALA A 397 -24.21 3.69 27.89
C ALA A 397 -24.26 4.09 26.38
N SER A 398 -25.30 4.80 25.97
CA SER A 398 -25.48 5.32 24.60
C SER A 398 -24.91 6.72 24.41
#